data_b94d2e08457db1223c521c91166b1097
#
_entry.id   b94d2e08457db1223c521c91166b1097
#
_cell.length_a   1.000
_cell.length_b   1.000
_cell.length_c   1.000
_cell.angle_alpha   90.00
_cell.angle_beta   90.00
_cell.angle_gamma   90.00
#
_symmetry.space_group_name_H-M   'P 1'
#
loop_
_entity.id
_entity.type
_entity.pdbx_description
1 polymer ?
#
loop_
_entity_poly.entity_id
_entity_poly.type
_entity_poly.pdbx_seq_one_letter_code
_entity_poly.pdbx_strand_id
1 'polypeptide(L)'
;MKALFRILLGGLVLTAAACTPKDTFWLGADISGSAGQEARGENYYDADGNGPIEITALMKQMGLNAVRLRVWVQPRRWGRPGQPVDSTDNRGLCNKEDVLYNCLLAKQLGMAIMIDFHYSDTWADPGHQPIPRSWLGHPYEQMKEDLKAHTVETLQLLKDNGIDVKWVQVGNETTNGLLWNNVGKDITDHMGHSKLDPEQYAGFLDAGYEAVKSVYPKAICIVHLDNGYNPDLYDWNLGILEQYGTRYDMVGMSLYPYWAATNGFTDADKVIADCAANIQHVYERFGKESMIVETGAEVNLEDPAKMAESIRQMQEIVKMARNTPHNHGLFYWNPCCRPRGYRLGAFDMEGKPTGIMDAFVAR
;
A
#
# COMPACT_ATOMS: atom_id res chain seq x y z
N MET A 1 59.60 19.73 -55.67
CA MET A 1 59.12 18.50 -55.01
C MET A 1 58.70 18.88 -53.60
N LYS A 2 57.36 18.99 -53.36
CA LYS A 2 56.78 19.30 -52.05
C LYS A 2 56.16 18.01 -51.51
N ALA A 3 56.71 17.53 -50.39
CA ALA A 3 56.17 16.36 -49.70
C ALA A 3 55.02 16.81 -48.77
N LEU A 4 53.82 16.24 -48.97
CA LEU A 4 52.66 16.41 -48.10
C LEU A 4 52.74 15.39 -46.96
N PHE A 5 52.87 15.88 -45.73
CA PHE A 5 52.66 15.10 -44.50
C PHE A 5 51.12 15.04 -44.18
N ARG A 6 50.54 13.84 -44.25
CA ARG A 6 49.20 13.61 -43.74
C ARG A 6 49.30 13.17 -42.26
N ILE A 7 48.76 13.99 -41.37
CA ILE A 7 48.58 13.63 -39.97
C ILE A 7 47.21 12.94 -39.84
N LEU A 8 47.22 11.65 -39.48
CA LEU A 8 46.03 10.91 -39.06
C LEU A 8 45.74 11.27 -37.60
N LEU A 9 44.68 12.04 -37.35
CA LEU A 9 44.09 12.17 -36.00
C LEU A 9 43.21 10.93 -35.77
N GLY A 10 43.70 10.00 -34.94
CA GLY A 10 42.89 8.92 -34.39
C GLY A 10 42.00 9.46 -33.26
N GLY A 11 40.72 9.67 -33.56
CA GLY A 11 39.75 10.02 -32.57
C GLY A 11 39.43 8.82 -31.67
N LEU A 12 39.86 8.85 -30.42
CA LEU A 12 39.43 7.88 -29.37
C LEU A 12 38.00 8.22 -28.97
N VAL A 13 37.03 7.46 -29.46
CA VAL A 13 35.66 7.55 -29.00
C VAL A 13 35.58 6.84 -27.65
N LEU A 14 35.67 7.62 -26.58
CA LEU A 14 35.29 7.16 -25.23
C LEU A 14 33.76 6.98 -25.20
N THR A 15 33.31 5.74 -25.34
CA THR A 15 31.93 5.37 -24.99
C THR A 15 31.81 5.47 -23.45
N ALA A 16 31.28 6.57 -22.97
CA ALA A 16 30.81 6.66 -21.61
C ALA A 16 29.65 5.64 -21.49
N ALA A 17 29.89 4.54 -20.79
CA ALA A 17 28.82 3.65 -20.34
C ALA A 17 27.92 4.52 -19.47
N ALA A 18 26.73 4.85 -19.98
CA ALA A 18 25.68 5.47 -19.17
C ALA A 18 25.34 4.46 -18.09
N CYS A 19 25.74 4.75 -16.84
CA CYS A 19 25.18 4.06 -15.69
C CYS A 19 23.67 4.31 -15.72
N THR A 20 22.88 3.30 -16.09
CA THR A 20 21.45 3.32 -15.83
C THR A 20 21.27 3.57 -14.33
N PRO A 21 20.45 4.56 -13.91
CA PRO A 21 20.15 4.73 -12.50
C PRO A 21 19.65 3.39 -11.98
N LYS A 22 20.27 2.89 -10.89
CA LYS A 22 19.79 1.68 -10.22
C LYS A 22 18.36 1.99 -9.80
N ASP A 23 17.38 1.22 -10.31
CA ASP A 23 15.98 1.43 -9.99
C ASP A 23 15.81 1.50 -8.48
N THR A 24 15.17 2.57 -8.00
CA THR A 24 15.00 2.81 -6.57
C THR A 24 14.06 1.73 -6.02
N PHE A 25 14.54 0.93 -5.08
CA PHE A 25 13.68 0.03 -4.33
C PHE A 25 12.94 0.84 -3.24
N TRP A 26 11.61 0.69 -3.20
CA TRP A 26 10.76 1.49 -2.32
C TRP A 26 10.50 0.76 -1.02
N LEU A 27 10.91 1.36 0.09
CA LEU A 27 10.56 0.95 1.45
C LEU A 27 9.57 1.94 2.03
N GLY A 28 8.39 1.49 2.35
CA GLY A 28 7.32 2.37 2.81
C GLY A 28 6.59 1.84 4.03
N ALA A 29 5.67 2.68 4.52
CA ALA A 29 4.71 2.31 5.54
C ALA A 29 3.35 2.93 5.25
N ASP A 30 2.27 2.19 5.57
CA ASP A 30 0.94 2.78 5.72
C ASP A 30 0.87 3.47 7.08
N ILE A 31 0.73 4.78 7.04
CA ILE A 31 0.65 5.63 8.24
C ILE A 31 -0.68 6.35 8.37
N SER A 32 -1.71 5.86 7.71
CA SER A 32 -2.99 6.54 7.52
C SER A 32 -3.70 6.99 8.80
N GLY A 33 -3.51 6.29 9.91
CA GLY A 33 -4.16 6.66 11.19
C GLY A 33 -3.29 7.49 12.13
N SER A 34 -2.04 7.73 11.77
CA SER A 34 -1.01 8.27 12.66
C SER A 34 -1.28 9.69 13.15
N ALA A 35 -1.68 10.59 12.26
CA ALA A 35 -2.02 11.96 12.63
C ALA A 35 -3.14 12.03 13.70
N GLY A 36 -4.10 11.11 13.63
CA GLY A 36 -5.15 10.97 14.65
C GLY A 36 -4.64 10.39 15.97
N GLN A 37 -3.69 9.48 15.94
CA GLN A 37 -3.06 8.93 17.13
C GLN A 37 -2.28 10.03 17.87
N GLU A 38 -1.46 10.81 17.16
CA GLU A 38 -0.73 11.95 17.69
C GLU A 38 -1.67 13.04 18.23
N ALA A 39 -2.76 13.36 17.52
CA ALA A 39 -3.78 14.30 17.98
C ALA A 39 -4.45 13.87 19.28
N ARG A 40 -4.50 12.55 19.55
CA ARG A 40 -4.99 11.99 20.80
C ARG A 40 -3.92 11.92 21.91
N GLY A 41 -2.70 12.43 21.64
CA GLY A 41 -1.59 12.46 22.60
C GLY A 41 -0.79 11.15 22.66
N GLU A 42 -0.86 10.31 21.64
CA GLU A 42 0.05 9.17 21.51
C GLU A 42 1.41 9.69 21.04
N ASN A 43 2.46 9.40 21.80
CA ASN A 43 3.81 9.83 21.49
C ASN A 43 4.64 8.67 20.94
N TYR A 44 5.57 9.00 20.02
CA TYR A 44 6.48 8.03 19.42
C TYR A 44 7.92 8.52 19.56
N TYR A 45 8.83 7.58 19.69
CA TYR A 45 10.23 7.82 20.02
C TYR A 45 11.13 7.05 19.05
N ASP A 46 12.38 7.49 18.89
CA ASP A 46 13.40 6.70 18.21
C ASP A 46 13.90 5.51 19.08
N ALA A 47 14.80 4.72 18.53
CA ALA A 47 15.35 3.55 19.24
C ALA A 47 16.14 3.94 20.51
N ASP A 48 16.72 5.15 20.56
CA ASP A 48 17.45 5.67 21.72
C ASP A 48 16.51 6.30 22.77
N GLY A 49 15.21 6.41 22.44
CA GLY A 49 14.19 7.01 23.33
C GLY A 49 14.11 8.54 23.23
N ASN A 50 14.72 9.15 22.20
CA ASN A 50 14.53 10.57 21.95
C ASN A 50 13.16 10.83 21.31
N GLY A 51 12.51 11.92 21.70
CA GLY A 51 11.19 12.31 21.17
C GLY A 51 10.39 13.14 22.16
N PRO A 52 9.08 13.28 21.92
CA PRO A 52 8.30 12.64 20.85
C PRO A 52 8.67 13.17 19.45
N ILE A 53 8.65 12.27 18.47
CA ILE A 53 8.95 12.56 17.05
C ILE A 53 7.66 12.33 16.26
N GLU A 54 7.36 13.22 15.31
CA GLU A 54 6.24 13.07 14.38
C GLU A 54 6.46 11.81 13.52
N ILE A 55 5.41 11.02 13.31
CA ILE A 55 5.52 9.66 12.77
C ILE A 55 6.10 9.63 11.36
N THR A 56 5.73 10.56 10.47
CA THR A 56 6.28 10.58 9.11
C THR A 56 7.78 10.84 9.14
N ALA A 57 8.23 11.75 10.02
CA ALA A 57 9.63 12.02 10.25
C ALA A 57 10.37 10.82 10.85
N LEU A 58 9.74 10.13 11.80
CA LEU A 58 10.29 8.92 12.42
C LEU A 58 10.44 7.79 11.38
N MET A 59 9.44 7.57 10.52
CA MET A 59 9.56 6.60 9.41
C MET A 59 10.73 6.94 8.49
N LYS A 60 10.89 8.23 8.16
CA LYS A 60 12.02 8.69 7.35
C LYS A 60 13.37 8.42 8.03
N GLN A 61 13.49 8.66 9.33
CA GLN A 61 14.70 8.38 10.12
C GLN A 61 15.02 6.88 10.14
N MET A 62 14.00 6.03 10.15
CA MET A 62 14.13 4.57 10.07
C MET A 62 14.48 4.04 8.67
N GLY A 63 14.72 4.91 7.70
CA GLY A 63 15.18 4.54 6.36
C GLY A 63 14.07 4.32 5.34
N LEU A 64 12.80 4.59 5.68
CA LEU A 64 11.71 4.51 4.72
C LEU A 64 11.74 5.71 3.78
N ASN A 65 11.38 5.47 2.51
CA ASN A 65 11.40 6.50 1.45
C ASN A 65 10.04 6.71 0.78
N ALA A 66 9.00 6.02 1.27
CA ALA A 66 7.64 6.13 0.78
C ALA A 66 6.60 6.02 1.90
N VAL A 67 5.41 6.57 1.66
CA VAL A 67 4.22 6.40 2.52
C VAL A 67 3.06 5.87 1.71
N ARG A 68 2.20 5.08 2.34
CA ARG A 68 0.90 4.63 1.83
C ARG A 68 -0.19 5.25 2.70
N LEU A 69 -1.21 5.82 2.06
CA LEU A 69 -2.27 6.56 2.72
C LEU A 69 -3.62 6.10 2.17
N ARG A 70 -4.42 5.48 3.05
CA ARG A 70 -5.75 5.01 2.67
C ARG A 70 -6.77 6.13 2.66
N VAL A 71 -7.75 6.00 1.78
CA VAL A 71 -8.86 6.97 1.63
C VAL A 71 -10.19 6.27 1.82
N TRP A 72 -11.02 6.84 2.71
CA TRP A 72 -12.42 6.47 2.91
C TRP A 72 -13.35 7.54 2.31
N VAL A 73 -14.59 7.14 1.97
CA VAL A 73 -15.57 8.04 1.33
C VAL A 73 -16.22 8.98 2.34
N GLN A 74 -16.90 8.44 3.33
CA GLN A 74 -17.56 9.21 4.40
C GLN A 74 -17.31 8.56 5.77
N PRO A 75 -16.07 8.63 6.29
CA PRO A 75 -15.73 8.01 7.56
C PRO A 75 -16.52 8.62 8.70
N ARG A 76 -16.85 7.79 9.69
CA ARG A 76 -17.46 8.27 10.93
C ARG A 76 -16.41 8.88 11.84
N ARG A 77 -16.73 10.03 12.42
CA ARG A 77 -15.93 10.60 13.52
C ARG A 77 -16.15 9.78 14.79
N TRP A 78 -15.08 9.24 15.32
CA TRP A 78 -15.10 8.54 16.60
C TRP A 78 -14.56 9.46 17.68
N GLY A 79 -15.43 9.95 18.56
CA GLY A 79 -15.01 10.66 19.78
C GLY A 79 -14.62 9.68 20.90
N ARG A 80 -13.73 10.08 21.78
CA ARG A 80 -13.56 9.38 23.07
C ARG A 80 -14.84 9.56 23.90
N PRO A 81 -15.33 8.53 24.61
CA PRO A 81 -16.45 8.71 25.52
C PRO A 81 -16.21 9.88 26.47
N GLY A 82 -17.15 10.85 26.52
CA GLY A 82 -17.07 12.02 27.38
C GLY A 82 -16.20 13.18 26.89
N GLN A 83 -15.58 13.06 25.70
CA GLN A 83 -14.83 14.15 25.06
C GLN A 83 -15.65 14.77 23.91
N PRO A 84 -15.68 16.12 23.80
CA PRO A 84 -16.24 16.77 22.63
C PRO A 84 -15.50 16.32 21.36
N VAL A 85 -16.24 15.98 20.30
CA VAL A 85 -15.65 15.73 18.99
C VAL A 85 -15.45 17.08 18.32
N ASP A 86 -14.19 17.49 18.08
CA ASP A 86 -13.90 18.63 17.24
C ASP A 86 -14.34 18.30 15.80
N SER A 87 -15.39 18.95 15.34
CA SER A 87 -15.94 18.72 14.01
C SER A 87 -15.06 19.27 12.87
N THR A 88 -14.02 20.03 13.20
CA THR A 88 -13.08 20.62 12.24
C THR A 88 -11.78 19.83 12.11
N ASP A 89 -11.43 18.99 13.09
CA ASP A 89 -10.22 18.17 13.05
C ASP A 89 -10.44 16.91 12.21
N ASN A 90 -9.78 16.82 11.06
CA ASN A 90 -9.85 15.67 10.15
C ASN A 90 -8.78 14.62 10.42
N ARG A 91 -7.80 14.88 11.29
CA ARG A 91 -6.68 13.98 11.53
C ARG A 91 -7.12 12.59 11.98
N GLY A 92 -6.65 11.58 11.27
CA GLY A 92 -6.95 10.17 11.51
C GLY A 92 -8.32 9.70 11.03
N LEU A 93 -9.06 10.52 10.26
CA LEU A 93 -10.32 10.13 9.64
C LEU A 93 -10.13 9.33 8.36
N CYS A 94 -8.97 9.40 7.73
CA CYS A 94 -8.72 8.83 6.41
C CYS A 94 -9.67 9.39 5.31
N ASN A 95 -10.23 10.58 5.49
CA ASN A 95 -10.90 11.30 4.42
C ASN A 95 -9.85 12.08 3.59
N LYS A 96 -10.27 12.68 2.48
CA LYS A 96 -9.36 13.39 1.56
C LYS A 96 -8.57 14.53 2.23
N GLU A 97 -9.14 15.21 3.23
CA GLU A 97 -8.47 16.29 3.98
C GLU A 97 -7.37 15.75 4.91
N ASP A 98 -7.61 14.62 5.60
CA ASP A 98 -6.60 13.92 6.40
C ASP A 98 -5.48 13.38 5.53
N VAL A 99 -5.83 12.80 4.37
CA VAL A 99 -4.84 12.34 3.38
C VAL A 99 -3.98 13.49 2.88
N LEU A 100 -4.58 14.66 2.56
CA LEU A 100 -3.82 15.85 2.18
C LEU A 100 -2.84 16.28 3.28
N TYR A 101 -3.28 16.29 4.55
CA TYR A 101 -2.41 16.62 5.67
C TYR A 101 -1.17 15.71 5.72
N ASN A 102 -1.35 14.40 5.66
CA ASN A 102 -0.25 13.43 5.68
C ASN A 102 0.62 13.51 4.41
N CYS A 103 0.03 13.78 3.24
CA CYS A 103 0.77 14.01 1.99
C CYS A 103 1.69 15.24 2.07
N LEU A 104 1.25 16.32 2.73
CA LEU A 104 2.08 17.51 2.90
C LEU A 104 3.30 17.24 3.78
N LEU A 105 3.15 16.45 4.86
CA LEU A 105 4.27 16.01 5.70
C LEU A 105 5.25 15.13 4.89
N ALA A 106 4.75 14.13 4.17
CA ALA A 106 5.56 13.26 3.34
C ALA A 106 6.33 14.04 2.24
N LYS A 107 5.67 15.00 1.58
CA LYS A 107 6.28 15.90 0.59
C LYS A 107 7.43 16.71 1.18
N GLN A 108 7.27 17.29 2.38
CA GLN A 108 8.33 18.06 3.06
C GLN A 108 9.57 17.21 3.33
N LEU A 109 9.38 15.91 3.56
CA LEU A 109 10.46 14.95 3.83
C LEU A 109 11.01 14.27 2.56
N GLY A 110 10.48 14.62 1.37
CA GLY A 110 10.90 14.02 0.10
C GLY A 110 10.59 12.53 0.00
N MET A 111 9.48 12.08 0.60
CA MET A 111 9.01 10.70 0.51
C MET A 111 8.04 10.55 -0.66
N ALA A 112 8.10 9.41 -1.35
CA ALA A 112 7.14 9.06 -2.38
C ALA A 112 5.77 8.71 -1.76
N ILE A 113 4.69 8.93 -2.51
CA ILE A 113 3.34 8.84 -1.99
C ILE A 113 2.54 7.81 -2.80
N MET A 114 1.92 6.88 -2.08
CA MET A 114 0.91 5.95 -2.56
C MET A 114 -0.44 6.30 -1.94
N ILE A 115 -1.49 6.40 -2.76
CA ILE A 115 -2.86 6.58 -2.29
C ILE A 115 -3.60 5.25 -2.45
N ASP A 116 -4.31 4.84 -1.40
CA ASP A 116 -5.05 3.59 -1.34
C ASP A 116 -6.54 3.85 -1.15
N PHE A 117 -7.32 3.71 -2.21
CA PHE A 117 -8.77 3.89 -2.16
C PHE A 117 -9.47 2.62 -1.69
N HIS A 118 -10.11 2.68 -0.52
CA HIS A 118 -10.95 1.58 -0.04
C HIS A 118 -12.34 1.57 -0.67
N TYR A 119 -12.81 2.68 -1.22
CA TYR A 119 -14.19 2.87 -1.72
C TYR A 119 -15.25 2.43 -0.72
N SER A 120 -15.02 2.75 0.52
CA SER A 120 -15.85 2.41 1.68
C SER A 120 -15.81 3.54 2.70
N ASP A 121 -16.70 3.54 3.67
CA ASP A 121 -16.68 4.46 4.84
C ASP A 121 -15.79 3.95 5.97
N THR A 122 -15.22 2.76 5.82
CA THR A 122 -14.43 2.05 6.83
C THR A 122 -13.43 1.11 6.16
N TRP A 123 -12.84 0.20 6.91
CA TRP A 123 -11.93 -0.82 6.40
C TRP A 123 -12.60 -1.65 5.29
N ALA A 124 -11.87 -1.81 4.19
CA ALA A 124 -12.15 -2.80 3.16
C ALA A 124 -11.04 -3.86 3.21
N ASP A 125 -11.43 -5.13 3.20
CA ASP A 125 -10.55 -6.30 3.22
C ASP A 125 -11.19 -7.44 2.41
N PRO A 126 -10.53 -8.60 2.20
CA PRO A 126 -11.08 -9.66 1.36
C PRO A 126 -12.44 -10.21 1.83
N GLY A 127 -12.77 -10.04 3.11
CA GLY A 127 -14.05 -10.46 3.70
C GLY A 127 -15.11 -9.36 3.78
N HIS A 128 -14.73 -8.09 3.59
CA HIS A 128 -15.60 -6.94 3.78
C HIS A 128 -15.24 -5.83 2.80
N GLN A 129 -16.14 -5.56 1.86
CA GLN A 129 -15.99 -4.49 0.86
C GLN A 129 -17.22 -3.57 0.86
N PRO A 130 -17.61 -3.00 2.03
CA PRO A 130 -18.93 -2.40 2.19
C PRO A 130 -19.12 -1.17 1.33
N ILE A 131 -20.26 -1.14 0.66
CA ILE A 131 -20.68 0.03 -0.15
C ILE A 131 -20.82 1.24 0.79
N PRO A 132 -20.25 2.41 0.43
CA PRO A 132 -20.43 3.64 1.18
C PRO A 132 -21.91 3.98 1.40
N ARG A 133 -22.26 4.53 2.56
CA ARG A 133 -23.66 4.86 2.90
C ARG A 133 -24.32 5.79 1.88
N SER A 134 -23.55 6.71 1.32
CA SER A 134 -24.07 7.66 0.31
C SER A 134 -24.32 7.00 -1.06
N TRP A 135 -23.80 5.80 -1.30
CA TRP A 135 -23.94 5.09 -2.56
C TRP A 135 -24.92 3.91 -2.46
N LEU A 136 -25.45 3.62 -1.27
CA LEU A 136 -26.42 2.53 -1.08
C LEU A 136 -27.65 2.69 -1.96
N GLY A 137 -27.99 1.63 -2.70
CA GLY A 137 -29.13 1.59 -3.62
C GLY A 137 -28.86 2.27 -4.97
N HIS A 138 -27.67 2.78 -5.24
CA HIS A 138 -27.32 3.24 -6.58
C HIS A 138 -27.18 2.05 -7.52
N PRO A 139 -27.66 2.13 -8.76
CA PRO A 139 -27.41 1.12 -9.78
C PRO A 139 -25.93 1.16 -10.19
N TYR A 140 -25.46 0.06 -10.81
CA TYR A 140 -24.06 -0.11 -11.19
C TYR A 140 -23.45 1.10 -11.95
N GLU A 141 -24.14 1.63 -12.96
CA GLU A 141 -23.62 2.76 -13.73
C GLU A 141 -23.46 4.02 -12.86
N GLN A 142 -24.41 4.30 -11.96
CA GLN A 142 -24.29 5.42 -11.03
C GLN A 142 -23.12 5.18 -10.05
N MET A 143 -22.96 3.97 -9.56
CA MET A 143 -21.87 3.66 -8.60
C MET A 143 -20.49 3.77 -9.25
N LYS A 144 -20.38 3.46 -10.55
CA LYS A 144 -19.14 3.76 -11.31
C LYS A 144 -18.84 5.27 -11.35
N GLU A 145 -19.85 6.09 -11.60
CA GLU A 145 -19.67 7.55 -11.60
C GLU A 145 -19.34 8.09 -10.20
N ASP A 146 -19.94 7.53 -9.14
CA ASP A 146 -19.62 7.89 -7.75
C ASP A 146 -18.16 7.55 -7.42
N LEU A 147 -17.70 6.36 -7.81
CA LEU A 147 -16.31 5.92 -7.66
C LEU A 147 -15.34 6.85 -8.41
N LYS A 148 -15.64 7.16 -9.67
CA LYS A 148 -14.85 8.11 -10.46
C LYS A 148 -14.81 9.49 -9.80
N ALA A 149 -15.96 10.02 -9.41
CA ALA A 149 -16.08 11.35 -8.79
C ALA A 149 -15.25 11.42 -7.49
N HIS A 150 -15.36 10.43 -6.60
CA HIS A 150 -14.59 10.36 -5.37
C HIS A 150 -13.08 10.30 -5.64
N THR A 151 -12.66 9.49 -6.63
CA THR A 151 -11.26 9.36 -7.02
C THR A 151 -10.72 10.68 -7.58
N VAL A 152 -11.42 11.30 -8.53
CA VAL A 152 -11.03 12.58 -9.16
C VAL A 152 -10.99 13.69 -8.12
N GLU A 153 -12.01 13.82 -7.27
CA GLU A 153 -12.08 14.86 -6.25
C GLU A 153 -10.91 14.79 -5.28
N THR A 154 -10.60 13.58 -4.80
CA THR A 154 -9.48 13.36 -3.89
C THR A 154 -8.14 13.67 -4.56
N LEU A 155 -7.88 13.10 -5.73
CA LEU A 155 -6.61 13.29 -6.43
C LEU A 155 -6.43 14.73 -6.93
N GLN A 156 -7.51 15.41 -7.35
CA GLN A 156 -7.44 16.82 -7.75
C GLN A 156 -7.10 17.72 -6.56
N LEU A 157 -7.69 17.46 -5.37
CA LEU A 157 -7.32 18.17 -4.15
C LEU A 157 -5.81 18.04 -3.86
N LEU A 158 -5.25 16.84 -3.99
CA LEU A 158 -3.82 16.60 -3.80
C LEU A 158 -2.98 17.36 -4.86
N LYS A 159 -3.37 17.29 -6.12
CA LYS A 159 -2.68 17.96 -7.23
C LYS A 159 -2.69 19.47 -7.09
N ASP A 160 -3.81 20.06 -6.70
CA ASP A 160 -3.94 21.52 -6.49
C ASP A 160 -3.07 22.03 -5.34
N ASN A 161 -2.70 21.14 -4.40
CA ASN A 161 -1.74 21.41 -3.32
C ASN A 161 -0.30 20.99 -3.68
N GLY A 162 -0.04 20.68 -4.95
CA GLY A 162 1.29 20.37 -5.47
C GLY A 162 1.87 19.06 -4.92
N ILE A 163 1.02 18.11 -4.59
CA ILE A 163 1.43 16.74 -4.24
C ILE A 163 1.72 15.98 -5.53
N ASP A 164 2.81 15.23 -5.57
CA ASP A 164 3.15 14.29 -6.64
C ASP A 164 2.80 12.87 -6.17
N VAL A 165 1.71 12.31 -6.72
CA VAL A 165 1.26 10.94 -6.39
C VAL A 165 1.92 9.98 -7.36
N LYS A 166 2.69 9.03 -6.81
CA LYS A 166 3.43 8.06 -7.61
C LYS A 166 2.61 6.80 -7.92
N TRP A 167 1.85 6.31 -6.93
CA TRP A 167 1.02 5.12 -7.06
C TRP A 167 -0.38 5.36 -6.53
N VAL A 168 -1.34 4.70 -7.14
CA VAL A 168 -2.73 4.69 -6.67
C VAL A 168 -3.25 3.25 -6.69
N GLN A 169 -3.67 2.75 -5.54
CA GLN A 169 -4.43 1.52 -5.43
C GLN A 169 -5.91 1.81 -5.70
N VAL A 170 -6.47 1.10 -6.66
CA VAL A 170 -7.90 1.13 -7.00
C VAL A 170 -8.58 -0.03 -6.27
N GLY A 171 -9.01 0.24 -5.07
CA GLY A 171 -9.48 -0.78 -4.12
C GLY A 171 -8.38 -1.38 -3.26
N ASN A 172 -8.74 -1.79 -2.05
CA ASN A 172 -7.87 -2.49 -1.09
C ASN A 172 -8.25 -3.97 -1.01
N GLU A 173 -7.24 -4.86 -1.19
CA GLU A 173 -7.39 -6.33 -1.10
C GLU A 173 -8.64 -6.85 -1.84
N THR A 174 -8.75 -6.50 -3.12
CA THR A 174 -9.93 -6.74 -3.94
C THR A 174 -10.06 -8.19 -4.45
N THR A 175 -9.48 -9.15 -3.75
CA THR A 175 -9.54 -10.57 -4.12
C THR A 175 -10.98 -11.03 -4.35
N ASN A 176 -11.88 -10.74 -3.42
CA ASN A 176 -13.30 -11.03 -3.57
C ASN A 176 -14.09 -9.85 -4.19
N GLY A 177 -13.42 -8.89 -4.83
CA GLY A 177 -14.04 -7.72 -5.46
C GLY A 177 -14.02 -6.48 -4.58
N LEU A 178 -14.85 -5.48 -4.93
CA LEU A 178 -15.07 -4.25 -4.18
C LEU A 178 -16.53 -3.83 -4.32
N LEU A 179 -17.01 -2.97 -3.41
CA LEU A 179 -18.38 -2.44 -3.44
C LEU A 179 -19.45 -3.54 -3.41
N TRP A 180 -19.37 -4.43 -2.43
CA TRP A 180 -20.39 -5.42 -2.13
C TRP A 180 -20.65 -5.46 -0.62
N ASN A 181 -21.85 -5.92 -0.21
CA ASN A 181 -22.24 -5.99 1.20
C ASN A 181 -22.51 -7.41 1.67
N ASN A 182 -22.23 -7.65 2.96
CA ASN A 182 -22.59 -8.89 3.63
C ASN A 182 -23.14 -8.64 5.05
N VAL A 183 -23.83 -9.65 5.57
CA VAL A 183 -24.18 -9.76 6.98
C VAL A 183 -23.64 -11.10 7.47
N GLY A 184 -22.60 -11.05 8.27
CA GLY A 184 -21.82 -12.24 8.63
C GLY A 184 -21.18 -12.87 7.39
N LYS A 185 -21.60 -14.10 7.02
CA LYS A 185 -21.11 -14.80 5.82
C LYS A 185 -22.06 -14.66 4.62
N ASP A 186 -23.26 -14.13 4.81
CA ASP A 186 -24.25 -14.01 3.77
C ASP A 186 -24.05 -12.72 2.98
N ILE A 187 -23.81 -12.83 1.68
CA ILE A 187 -23.68 -11.69 0.78
C ILE A 187 -25.08 -11.15 0.50
N THR A 188 -25.32 -9.89 0.88
CA THR A 188 -26.61 -9.22 0.76
C THR A 188 -26.71 -8.30 -0.46
N ASP A 189 -25.54 -7.85 -0.97
CA ASP A 189 -25.39 -7.13 -2.23
C ASP A 189 -24.08 -7.60 -2.86
N HIS A 190 -24.12 -8.10 -4.08
CA HIS A 190 -22.97 -8.71 -4.74
C HIS A 190 -22.41 -7.89 -5.92
N MET A 191 -22.85 -6.66 -6.10
CA MET A 191 -22.61 -5.83 -7.28
C MET A 191 -21.17 -5.86 -7.80
N GLY A 192 -20.18 -5.64 -6.97
CA GLY A 192 -18.76 -5.69 -7.38
C GLY A 192 -18.02 -6.93 -6.88
N HIS A 193 -18.73 -8.00 -6.53
CA HIS A 193 -18.11 -9.22 -6.02
C HIS A 193 -17.46 -10.02 -7.15
N SER A 194 -16.15 -10.23 -7.10
CA SER A 194 -15.35 -10.81 -8.19
C SER A 194 -15.80 -12.19 -8.67
N LYS A 195 -16.43 -13.00 -7.81
CA LYS A 195 -16.91 -14.33 -8.14
C LYS A 195 -18.38 -14.36 -8.59
N LEU A 196 -19.22 -13.43 -8.09
CA LEU A 196 -20.66 -13.41 -8.37
C LEU A 196 -21.00 -12.47 -9.51
N ASP A 197 -20.30 -11.33 -9.60
CA ASP A 197 -20.44 -10.33 -10.67
C ASP A 197 -19.06 -9.87 -11.20
N PRO A 198 -18.31 -10.78 -11.83
CA PRO A 198 -16.94 -10.50 -12.28
C PRO A 198 -16.85 -9.35 -13.31
N GLU A 199 -17.85 -9.17 -14.15
CA GLU A 199 -17.92 -8.08 -15.12
C GLU A 199 -18.03 -6.71 -14.41
N GLN A 200 -18.88 -6.59 -13.41
CA GLN A 200 -19.03 -5.35 -12.66
C GLN A 200 -17.79 -5.04 -11.80
N TYR A 201 -17.21 -6.08 -11.19
CA TYR A 201 -15.92 -5.95 -10.51
C TYR A 201 -14.84 -5.37 -11.43
N ALA A 202 -14.64 -5.98 -12.57
CA ALA A 202 -13.68 -5.56 -13.58
C ALA A 202 -13.96 -4.12 -14.05
N GLY A 203 -15.23 -3.78 -14.26
CA GLY A 203 -15.66 -2.44 -14.68
C GLY A 203 -15.45 -1.36 -13.62
N PHE A 204 -15.56 -1.66 -12.32
CA PHE A 204 -15.20 -0.72 -11.26
C PHE A 204 -13.70 -0.42 -11.25
N LEU A 205 -12.85 -1.45 -11.38
CA LEU A 205 -11.40 -1.26 -11.44
C LEU A 205 -11.01 -0.41 -12.66
N ASP A 206 -11.60 -0.66 -13.82
CA ASP A 206 -11.32 0.10 -15.04
C ASP A 206 -11.81 1.56 -14.92
N ALA A 207 -12.96 1.79 -14.29
CA ALA A 207 -13.46 3.13 -13.97
C ALA A 207 -12.51 3.90 -13.05
N GLY A 208 -11.97 3.25 -12.03
CA GLY A 208 -10.96 3.81 -11.15
C GLY A 208 -9.66 4.14 -11.89
N TYR A 209 -9.19 3.23 -12.76
CA TYR A 209 -8.03 3.48 -13.62
C TYR A 209 -8.23 4.77 -14.46
N GLU A 210 -9.35 4.91 -15.14
CA GLU A 210 -9.66 6.11 -15.93
C GLU A 210 -9.63 7.37 -15.07
N ALA A 211 -10.26 7.33 -13.91
CA ALA A 211 -10.31 8.46 -12.98
C ALA A 211 -8.89 8.86 -12.53
N VAL A 212 -8.04 7.91 -12.16
CA VAL A 212 -6.64 8.17 -11.80
C VAL A 212 -5.88 8.82 -12.95
N LYS A 213 -5.95 8.22 -14.16
CA LYS A 213 -5.21 8.72 -15.33
C LYS A 213 -5.69 10.08 -15.80
N SER A 214 -6.94 10.45 -15.53
CA SER A 214 -7.47 11.80 -15.86
C SER A 214 -6.80 12.90 -15.04
N VAL A 215 -6.39 12.61 -13.80
CA VAL A 215 -5.75 13.58 -12.89
C VAL A 215 -4.23 13.44 -12.92
N TYR A 216 -3.72 12.22 -12.76
CA TYR A 216 -2.30 11.87 -12.75
C TYR A 216 -1.95 10.86 -13.85
N PRO A 217 -1.75 11.30 -15.11
CA PRO A 217 -1.51 10.39 -16.23
C PRO A 217 -0.30 9.46 -16.06
N LYS A 218 0.67 9.88 -15.23
CA LYS A 218 1.92 9.13 -14.97
C LYS A 218 1.87 8.27 -13.71
N ALA A 219 0.86 8.43 -12.85
CA ALA A 219 0.74 7.59 -11.66
C ALA A 219 0.51 6.13 -12.05
N ILE A 220 1.14 5.23 -11.32
CA ILE A 220 1.02 3.78 -11.51
C ILE A 220 -0.25 3.31 -10.79
N CYS A 221 -1.20 2.75 -11.53
CA CYS A 221 -2.42 2.17 -10.99
C CYS A 221 -2.17 0.72 -10.54
N ILE A 222 -2.44 0.44 -9.28
CA ILE A 222 -2.21 -0.86 -8.65
C ILE A 222 -3.54 -1.55 -8.40
N VAL A 223 -3.67 -2.81 -8.81
CA VAL A 223 -4.68 -3.74 -8.30
C VAL A 223 -4.07 -4.48 -7.12
N HIS A 224 -4.74 -4.43 -5.98
CA HIS A 224 -4.24 -5.01 -4.73
C HIS A 224 -5.00 -6.27 -4.35
N LEU A 225 -4.27 -7.39 -4.20
CA LEU A 225 -4.79 -8.69 -3.79
C LEU A 225 -4.11 -9.17 -2.52
N ASP A 226 -4.84 -9.93 -1.70
CA ASP A 226 -4.29 -10.56 -0.49
C ASP A 226 -3.50 -11.85 -0.81
N ASN A 227 -2.98 -12.51 0.24
CA ASN A 227 -2.31 -13.82 0.15
C ASN A 227 -1.27 -13.93 -0.97
N GLY A 228 -0.30 -13.01 -1.02
CA GLY A 228 0.74 -12.92 -2.05
C GLY A 228 1.51 -14.22 -2.32
N TYR A 229 1.41 -15.21 -1.43
CA TYR A 229 2.00 -16.53 -1.55
C TYR A 229 1.16 -17.56 -2.32
N ASN A 230 -0.04 -17.20 -2.79
CA ASN A 230 -0.98 -18.14 -3.40
C ASN A 230 -1.17 -17.86 -4.90
N PRO A 231 -0.41 -18.49 -5.81
CA PRO A 231 -0.49 -18.22 -7.25
C PRO A 231 -1.85 -18.55 -7.86
N ASP A 232 -2.56 -19.57 -7.36
CA ASP A 232 -3.88 -19.94 -7.91
C ASP A 232 -4.91 -18.83 -7.70
N LEU A 233 -4.81 -18.08 -6.58
CA LEU A 233 -5.64 -16.92 -6.30
C LEU A 233 -5.38 -15.80 -7.32
N TYR A 234 -4.10 -15.57 -7.66
CA TYR A 234 -3.70 -14.56 -8.63
C TYR A 234 -4.10 -14.94 -10.05
N ASP A 235 -3.89 -16.19 -10.44
CA ASP A 235 -4.35 -16.69 -11.75
C ASP A 235 -5.85 -16.53 -11.93
N TRP A 236 -6.63 -16.85 -10.89
CA TRP A 236 -8.08 -16.70 -10.93
C TRP A 236 -8.51 -15.23 -11.01
N ASN A 237 -8.02 -14.37 -10.11
CA ASN A 237 -8.49 -12.97 -10.04
C ASN A 237 -7.99 -12.15 -11.24
N LEU A 238 -6.68 -12.20 -11.55
CA LEU A 238 -6.10 -11.48 -12.69
C LEU A 238 -6.62 -12.04 -14.03
N GLY A 239 -6.97 -13.32 -14.08
CA GLY A 239 -7.64 -13.94 -15.23
C GLY A 239 -9.02 -13.35 -15.51
N ILE A 240 -9.78 -12.97 -14.48
CA ILE A 240 -11.02 -12.19 -14.64
C ILE A 240 -10.72 -10.85 -15.28
N LEU A 241 -9.71 -10.13 -14.78
CA LEU A 241 -9.36 -8.82 -15.30
C LEU A 241 -8.88 -8.88 -16.77
N GLU A 242 -8.11 -9.92 -17.12
CA GLU A 242 -7.71 -10.20 -18.50
C GLU A 242 -8.93 -10.47 -19.40
N GLN A 243 -9.88 -11.29 -18.92
CA GLN A 243 -11.10 -11.63 -19.67
C GLN A 243 -11.95 -10.40 -20.03
N TYR A 244 -12.03 -9.43 -19.12
CA TYR A 244 -12.83 -8.20 -19.33
C TYR A 244 -12.00 -7.03 -19.84
N GLY A 245 -10.69 -7.22 -20.12
CA GLY A 245 -9.80 -6.19 -20.66
C GLY A 245 -9.54 -5.02 -19.70
N THR A 246 -9.60 -5.27 -18.38
CA THR A 246 -9.41 -4.27 -17.32
C THR A 246 -7.98 -3.75 -17.33
N ARG A 247 -7.84 -2.44 -17.28
CA ARG A 247 -6.54 -1.76 -17.27
C ARG A 247 -6.02 -1.59 -15.85
N TYR A 248 -4.76 -1.96 -15.66
CA TYR A 248 -3.95 -1.68 -14.47
C TYR A 248 -2.47 -1.75 -14.85
N ASP A 249 -1.62 -1.09 -14.08
CA ASP A 249 -0.19 -1.00 -14.41
C ASP A 249 0.66 -2.00 -13.62
N MET A 250 0.29 -2.31 -12.36
CA MET A 250 1.07 -3.11 -11.44
C MET A 250 0.16 -3.92 -10.50
N VAL A 251 0.67 -5.01 -9.94
CA VAL A 251 -0.03 -5.83 -8.95
C VAL A 251 0.53 -5.53 -7.55
N GLY A 252 -0.35 -5.16 -6.62
CA GLY A 252 -0.07 -5.06 -5.19
C GLY A 252 -0.37 -6.37 -4.48
N MET A 253 0.48 -6.77 -3.55
CA MET A 253 0.34 -8.02 -2.78
C MET A 253 0.38 -7.75 -1.29
N SER A 254 -0.50 -8.40 -0.51
CA SER A 254 -0.32 -8.53 0.94
C SER A 254 0.48 -9.78 1.27
N LEU A 255 1.48 -9.66 2.12
CA LEU A 255 2.30 -10.78 2.59
C LEU A 255 2.36 -10.78 4.12
N TYR A 256 1.59 -11.65 4.75
CA TYR A 256 1.53 -11.80 6.19
C TYR A 256 1.70 -13.28 6.59
N PRO A 257 2.90 -13.75 7.00
CA PRO A 257 3.06 -15.08 7.54
C PRO A 257 2.12 -15.37 8.71
N TYR A 258 1.82 -14.34 9.53
CA TYR A 258 0.87 -14.45 10.63
C TYR A 258 -0.54 -14.87 10.16
N TRP A 259 -1.10 -14.21 9.17
CA TRP A 259 -2.43 -14.55 8.63
C TRP A 259 -2.40 -15.84 7.81
N ALA A 260 -1.30 -16.13 7.11
CA ALA A 260 -1.11 -17.39 6.41
C ALA A 260 -1.20 -18.57 7.38
N ALA A 261 -0.61 -18.45 8.56
CA ALA A 261 -0.68 -19.49 9.60
C ALA A 261 -2.11 -19.74 10.08
N THR A 262 -2.96 -18.71 10.18
CA THR A 262 -4.40 -18.89 10.52
C THR A 262 -5.17 -19.62 9.43
N ASN A 263 -4.70 -19.59 8.19
CA ASN A 263 -5.25 -20.30 7.04
C ASN A 263 -4.60 -21.68 6.80
N GLY A 264 -3.78 -22.16 7.75
CA GLY A 264 -3.15 -23.47 7.69
C GLY A 264 -1.74 -23.50 7.07
N PHE A 265 -1.20 -22.36 6.60
CA PHE A 265 0.16 -22.23 6.06
C PHE A 265 1.13 -21.83 7.17
N THR A 266 1.52 -22.79 8.00
CA THR A 266 2.25 -22.53 9.25
C THR A 266 3.79 -22.40 9.08
N ASP A 267 4.33 -22.73 7.92
CA ASP A 267 5.74 -22.55 7.57
C ASP A 267 5.96 -21.14 7.00
N ALA A 268 6.40 -20.22 7.85
CA ALA A 268 6.60 -18.82 7.46
C ALA A 268 7.68 -18.64 6.39
N ASP A 269 8.75 -19.43 6.41
CA ASP A 269 9.83 -19.36 5.43
C ASP A 269 9.33 -19.80 4.05
N LYS A 270 8.49 -20.83 4.02
CA LYS A 270 7.83 -21.27 2.80
C LYS A 270 6.87 -20.21 2.27
N VAL A 271 6.05 -19.59 3.12
CA VAL A 271 5.14 -18.51 2.74
C VAL A 271 5.90 -17.33 2.11
N ILE A 272 7.05 -16.96 2.67
CA ILE A 272 7.91 -15.90 2.14
C ILE A 272 8.49 -16.31 0.77
N ALA A 273 8.98 -17.54 0.64
CA ALA A 273 9.51 -18.06 -0.61
C ALA A 273 8.45 -18.20 -1.70
N ASP A 274 7.25 -18.67 -1.35
CA ASP A 274 6.11 -18.80 -2.28
C ASP A 274 5.66 -17.42 -2.80
N CYS A 275 5.74 -16.36 -1.97
CA CYS A 275 5.47 -15.01 -2.44
C CYS A 275 6.48 -14.54 -3.50
N ALA A 276 7.78 -14.81 -3.30
CA ALA A 276 8.79 -14.51 -4.31
C ALA A 276 8.53 -15.26 -5.62
N ALA A 277 8.16 -16.52 -5.54
CA ALA A 277 7.79 -17.33 -6.71
C ALA A 277 6.55 -16.78 -7.40
N ASN A 278 5.54 -16.34 -6.64
CA ASN A 278 4.31 -15.77 -7.20
C ASN A 278 4.55 -14.41 -7.89
N ILE A 279 5.45 -13.57 -7.38
CA ILE A 279 5.86 -12.34 -8.07
C ILE A 279 6.42 -12.66 -9.47
N GLN A 280 7.30 -13.65 -9.55
CA GLN A 280 7.85 -14.11 -10.82
C GLN A 280 6.75 -14.69 -11.73
N HIS A 281 5.86 -15.51 -11.17
CA HIS A 281 4.72 -16.09 -11.89
C HIS A 281 3.79 -15.03 -12.48
N VAL A 282 3.44 -13.99 -11.71
CA VAL A 282 2.60 -12.86 -12.17
C VAL A 282 3.27 -12.15 -13.35
N TYR A 283 4.58 -11.93 -13.29
CA TYR A 283 5.31 -11.33 -14.41
C TYR A 283 5.30 -12.22 -15.65
N GLU A 284 5.59 -13.50 -15.50
CA GLU A 284 5.63 -14.45 -16.61
C GLU A 284 4.26 -14.66 -17.27
N ARG A 285 3.19 -14.72 -16.46
CA ARG A 285 1.83 -15.03 -16.93
C ARG A 285 1.08 -13.79 -17.44
N PHE A 286 1.23 -12.64 -16.79
CA PHE A 286 0.45 -11.43 -17.04
C PHE A 286 1.29 -10.25 -17.53
N GLY A 287 2.62 -10.35 -17.54
CA GLY A 287 3.52 -9.26 -17.94
C GLY A 287 3.46 -8.06 -16.99
N LYS A 288 3.12 -8.28 -15.71
CA LYS A 288 2.93 -7.21 -14.73
C LYS A 288 4.02 -7.24 -13.66
N GLU A 289 4.59 -6.05 -13.40
CA GLU A 289 5.44 -5.81 -12.24
C GLU A 289 4.63 -5.87 -10.96
N SER A 290 5.27 -6.14 -9.83
CA SER A 290 4.62 -6.30 -8.53
C SER A 290 5.22 -5.41 -7.45
N MET A 291 4.49 -5.24 -6.37
CA MET A 291 4.93 -4.58 -5.16
C MET A 291 4.24 -5.22 -3.95
N ILE A 292 4.99 -5.52 -2.89
CA ILE A 292 4.38 -5.91 -1.63
C ILE A 292 3.91 -4.63 -0.94
N VAL A 293 2.59 -4.37 -1.00
CA VAL A 293 1.98 -3.12 -0.52
C VAL A 293 1.51 -3.22 0.92
N GLU A 294 1.47 -4.45 1.48
CA GLU A 294 1.20 -4.70 2.88
C GLU A 294 2.02 -5.85 3.43
N THR A 295 2.60 -5.65 4.61
CA THR A 295 3.18 -6.67 5.47
C THR A 295 3.15 -6.23 6.94
N GLY A 296 3.41 -7.14 7.85
CA GLY A 296 3.53 -6.87 9.27
C GLY A 296 3.96 -8.13 10.03
N ALA A 297 4.48 -7.94 11.24
CA ALA A 297 4.88 -9.03 12.11
C ALA A 297 4.32 -8.85 13.53
N GLU A 298 4.08 -9.95 14.24
CA GLU A 298 3.47 -9.90 15.58
C GLU A 298 4.42 -9.27 16.60
N VAL A 299 3.96 -8.24 17.32
CA VAL A 299 4.62 -7.70 18.50
C VAL A 299 4.19 -8.52 19.71
N ASN A 300 5.09 -9.35 20.23
CA ASN A 300 4.85 -10.16 21.41
C ASN A 300 5.87 -9.81 22.49
N LEU A 301 5.53 -8.83 23.33
CA LEU A 301 6.43 -8.32 24.39
C LEU A 301 6.52 -9.25 25.58
N GLU A 302 5.59 -10.21 25.72
CA GLU A 302 5.54 -11.17 26.83
C GLU A 302 6.33 -12.45 26.53
N ASP A 303 6.60 -12.74 25.25
CA ASP A 303 7.33 -13.93 24.78
C ASP A 303 8.54 -13.51 23.92
N PRO A 304 9.74 -13.42 24.51
CA PRO A 304 10.95 -13.04 23.80
C PRO A 304 11.30 -13.95 22.61
N ALA A 305 10.94 -15.25 22.68
CA ALA A 305 11.23 -16.18 21.59
C ALA A 305 10.33 -15.88 20.36
N LYS A 306 9.04 -15.61 20.60
CA LYS A 306 8.13 -15.20 19.52
C LYS A 306 8.52 -13.83 18.95
N MET A 307 8.94 -12.91 19.82
CA MET A 307 9.43 -11.61 19.36
C MET A 307 10.67 -11.74 18.48
N ALA A 308 11.64 -12.56 18.87
CA ALA A 308 12.83 -12.84 18.08
C ALA A 308 12.48 -13.46 16.72
N GLU A 309 11.50 -14.37 16.69
CA GLU A 309 11.01 -14.98 15.45
C GLU A 309 10.32 -13.93 14.54
N SER A 310 9.50 -13.04 15.09
CA SER A 310 8.89 -11.93 14.33
C SER A 310 9.94 -11.01 13.70
N ILE A 311 11.00 -10.68 14.44
CA ILE A 311 12.13 -9.89 13.93
C ILE A 311 12.82 -10.63 12.78
N ARG A 312 13.13 -11.93 12.97
CA ARG A 312 13.75 -12.76 11.93
C ARG A 312 12.89 -12.82 10.66
N GLN A 313 11.59 -13.08 10.80
CA GLN A 313 10.67 -13.13 9.68
C GLN A 313 10.65 -11.80 8.90
N MET A 314 10.61 -10.66 9.58
CA MET A 314 10.64 -9.36 8.92
C MET A 314 11.96 -9.12 8.18
N GLN A 315 13.10 -9.55 8.75
CA GLN A 315 14.39 -9.49 8.07
C GLN A 315 14.40 -10.33 6.78
N GLU A 316 13.85 -11.55 6.82
CA GLU A 316 13.76 -12.40 5.63
C GLU A 316 12.76 -11.85 4.61
N ILE A 317 11.64 -11.24 5.02
CA ILE A 317 10.70 -10.55 4.10
C ILE A 317 11.40 -9.38 3.39
N VAL A 318 12.10 -8.50 4.12
CA VAL A 318 12.82 -7.37 3.51
C VAL A 318 13.91 -7.85 2.56
N LYS A 319 14.67 -8.86 2.95
CA LYS A 319 15.72 -9.47 2.12
C LYS A 319 15.13 -10.12 0.85
N MET A 320 14.07 -10.91 1.00
CA MET A 320 13.36 -11.53 -0.12
C MET A 320 12.84 -10.43 -1.06
N ALA A 321 12.12 -9.44 -0.54
CA ALA A 321 11.53 -8.38 -1.34
C ALA A 321 12.57 -7.60 -2.17
N ARG A 322 13.75 -7.31 -1.59
CA ARG A 322 14.86 -6.62 -2.28
C ARG A 322 15.53 -7.45 -3.37
N ASN A 323 15.53 -8.77 -3.24
CA ASN A 323 16.25 -9.68 -4.12
C ASN A 323 15.34 -10.34 -5.17
N THR A 324 14.03 -10.21 -5.06
CA THR A 324 13.08 -10.78 -6.02
C THR A 324 12.96 -9.87 -7.25
N PRO A 325 13.30 -10.34 -8.45
CA PRO A 325 13.05 -9.61 -9.68
C PRO A 325 11.56 -9.24 -9.81
N HIS A 326 11.26 -8.13 -10.48
CA HIS A 326 9.89 -7.65 -10.70
C HIS A 326 9.15 -7.20 -9.44
N ASN A 327 9.82 -7.14 -8.29
CA ASN A 327 9.30 -6.52 -7.08
C ASN A 327 9.91 -5.13 -6.88
N HIS A 328 9.09 -4.08 -6.88
CA HIS A 328 9.54 -2.69 -6.80
C HIS A 328 9.55 -2.10 -5.40
N GLY A 329 8.99 -2.77 -4.41
CA GLY A 329 8.95 -2.24 -3.06
C GLY A 329 8.27 -3.13 -2.04
N LEU A 330 8.34 -2.67 -0.79
CA LEU A 330 7.74 -3.30 0.38
C LEU A 330 7.19 -2.22 1.31
N PHE A 331 5.92 -2.33 1.70
CA PHE A 331 5.28 -1.43 2.65
C PHE A 331 4.84 -2.18 3.90
N TYR A 332 5.22 -1.63 5.07
CA TYR A 332 4.71 -2.10 6.35
C TYR A 332 3.33 -1.49 6.60
N TRP A 333 2.34 -2.32 6.91
CA TRP A 333 1.00 -1.82 7.19
C TRP A 333 0.86 -1.40 8.65
N ASN A 334 0.52 -0.13 8.88
CA ASN A 334 0.21 0.45 10.18
C ASN A 334 1.24 0.13 11.29
N PRO A 335 2.55 0.39 11.05
CA PRO A 335 3.59 0.08 12.05
C PRO A 335 3.33 0.78 13.38
N CYS A 336 2.70 1.94 13.36
CA CYS A 336 2.45 2.81 14.51
C CYS A 336 1.30 2.32 15.41
N CYS A 337 0.57 1.28 14.99
CA CYS A 337 -0.44 0.69 15.84
C CYS A 337 0.20 -0.04 17.01
N ARG A 338 -0.22 0.30 18.23
CA ARG A 338 0.27 -0.37 19.44
C ARG A 338 -0.38 -1.73 19.62
N PRO A 339 0.28 -2.69 20.30
CA PRO A 339 -0.20 -4.09 20.43
C PRO A 339 -1.61 -4.25 20.97
N ARG A 340 -2.11 -3.29 21.78
CA ARG A 340 -3.51 -3.27 22.26
C ARG A 340 -4.53 -3.01 21.15
N GLY A 341 -4.16 -2.23 20.14
CA GLY A 341 -5.05 -1.90 19.01
C GLY A 341 -4.96 -2.94 17.91
N TYR A 342 -3.74 -3.30 17.54
CA TYR A 342 -3.45 -4.27 16.47
C TYR A 342 -2.08 -4.89 16.69
N ARG A 343 -2.04 -6.21 16.81
CA ARG A 343 -0.82 -6.92 17.23
C ARG A 343 0.31 -6.95 16.19
N LEU A 344 0.03 -6.66 14.92
CA LEU A 344 1.04 -6.64 13.87
C LEU A 344 1.61 -5.24 13.63
N GLY A 345 1.63 -4.39 14.66
CA GLY A 345 2.37 -3.12 14.66
C GLY A 345 3.88 -3.33 14.72
N ALA A 346 4.62 -2.25 15.00
CA ALA A 346 6.08 -2.31 15.14
C ALA A 346 6.61 -1.53 16.36
N PHE A 347 5.71 -1.00 17.17
CA PHE A 347 6.03 -0.22 18.35
C PHE A 347 5.51 -0.90 19.62
N ASP A 348 6.18 -0.64 20.74
CA ASP A 348 5.76 -1.09 22.05
C ASP A 348 4.60 -0.22 22.62
N MET A 349 4.20 -0.48 23.86
CA MET A 349 3.12 0.25 24.52
C MET A 349 3.50 1.70 24.84
N GLU A 350 4.77 2.01 24.98
CA GLU A 350 5.34 3.31 25.27
C GLU A 350 5.58 4.15 23.99
N GLY A 351 5.49 3.51 22.80
CA GLY A 351 5.72 4.16 21.50
C GLY A 351 7.18 4.17 21.07
N LYS A 352 7.96 3.22 21.59
CA LYS A 352 9.32 2.95 21.09
C LYS A 352 9.28 1.85 20.02
N PRO A 353 10.12 1.95 18.97
CA PRO A 353 10.18 0.90 17.96
C PRO A 353 10.71 -0.39 18.58
N THR A 354 10.11 -1.50 18.19
CA THR A 354 10.65 -2.82 18.46
C THR A 354 11.71 -3.17 17.41
N GLY A 355 12.51 -4.18 17.64
CA GLY A 355 13.51 -4.65 16.68
C GLY A 355 12.97 -5.06 15.30
N ILE A 356 11.63 -5.16 15.13
CA ILE A 356 10.98 -5.43 13.84
C ILE A 356 11.35 -4.37 12.79
N MET A 357 11.42 -3.09 13.19
CA MET A 357 11.75 -1.98 12.28
C MET A 357 13.23 -1.95 11.89
N ASP A 358 14.12 -2.64 12.59
CA ASP A 358 15.54 -2.68 12.26
C ASP A 358 15.81 -3.31 10.88
N ALA A 359 14.87 -4.13 10.39
CA ALA A 359 14.93 -4.70 9.05
C ALA A 359 14.89 -3.64 7.93
N PHE A 360 14.28 -2.48 8.19
CA PHE A 360 14.14 -1.39 7.22
C PHE A 360 15.33 -0.41 7.25
N VAL A 361 16.09 -0.39 8.32
CA VAL A 361 17.26 0.48 8.44
C VAL A 361 18.34 0.00 7.45
N ALA A 362 18.69 0.84 6.50
CA ALA A 362 19.78 0.54 5.58
C ALA A 362 21.11 0.43 6.36
N ARG A 363 21.69 -0.77 6.37
CA ARG A 363 23.08 -0.98 6.80
C ARG A 363 24.02 -0.88 5.61
#